data_700a8c0d95c72ac7936c62fc22ec2cf3
#
_entry.id   700a8c0d95c72ac7936c62fc22ec2cf3
#
_cell.length_a   1.000
_cell.length_b   1.000
_cell.length_c   1.000
_cell.angle_alpha   90.00
_cell.angle_beta   90.00
_cell.angle_gamma   90.00
#
_symmetry.space_group_name_H-M   'P 1'
#
loop_
_entity.id
_entity.type
_entity.pdbx_description
1 polymer ?
#
loop_
_entity_poly.entity_id
_entity_poly.type
_entity_poly.pdbx_seq_one_letter_code
_entity_poly.pdbx_strand_id
1 'polypeptide(L)'
;MRFFAYCFKEFWIPGSFCELVMKCVTTVSFSILINGGKSNFFKSSRGLRQGDPLSPYLFILCQEVLARLIEKERVAGNIVGVKLNIGGPDFTNVMFADDLMFFSKASNRDATNLNSCLEKYCDWSGQCVNRDKSGLIFSKLVSLN
;
A
#
# COMPACT_ATOMS: atom_id res chain seq x y z
N MET A 1 -4.42 -13.14 -1.66
CA MET A 1 -3.60 -14.20 -1.00
C MET A 1 -2.21 -14.37 -1.63
N ARG A 2 -2.07 -14.42 -2.97
CA ARG A 2 -0.75 -14.48 -3.65
C ARG A 2 0.17 -13.30 -3.32
N PHE A 3 -0.39 -12.13 -3.06
CA PHE A 3 0.37 -10.93 -2.74
C PHE A 3 1.17 -11.05 -1.43
N PHE A 4 0.58 -11.56 -0.36
CA PHE A 4 1.31 -11.79 0.91
C PHE A 4 2.48 -12.75 0.73
N ALA A 5 2.30 -13.84 -0.01
CA ALA A 5 3.38 -14.78 -0.30
C ALA A 5 4.53 -14.11 -1.07
N TYR A 6 4.21 -13.18 -1.98
CA TYR A 6 5.21 -12.36 -2.67
C TYR A 6 5.93 -11.43 -1.69
N CYS A 7 5.18 -10.68 -0.87
CA CYS A 7 5.76 -9.78 0.15
C CYS A 7 6.74 -10.53 1.05
N PHE A 8 6.35 -11.68 1.59
CA PHE A 8 7.20 -12.46 2.48
C PHE A 8 8.50 -12.89 1.83
N LYS A 9 8.49 -13.26 0.55
CA LYS A 9 9.67 -13.62 -0.21
C LYS A 9 10.63 -12.45 -0.38
N GLU A 10 10.10 -11.28 -0.73
CA GLU A 10 10.88 -10.05 -0.91
C GLU A 10 11.53 -9.56 0.41
N PHE A 11 10.92 -9.86 1.55
CA PHE A 11 11.44 -9.49 2.88
C PHE A 11 12.27 -10.59 3.54
N TRP A 12 12.65 -11.66 2.81
CA TRP A 12 13.47 -12.77 3.33
C TRP A 12 12.88 -13.45 4.56
N ILE A 13 11.56 -13.45 4.69
CA ILE A 13 10.86 -14.06 5.82
C ILE A 13 10.88 -15.59 5.66
N PRO A 14 11.25 -16.36 6.70
CA PRO A 14 11.31 -17.82 6.62
C PRO A 14 9.98 -18.44 6.19
N GLY A 15 10.04 -19.43 5.29
CA GLY A 15 8.85 -20.08 4.73
C GLY A 15 7.91 -20.68 5.77
N SER A 16 8.45 -21.27 6.85
CA SER A 16 7.65 -21.80 7.96
C SER A 16 6.81 -20.72 8.67
N PHE A 17 7.38 -19.53 8.84
CA PHE A 17 6.64 -18.39 9.40
C PHE A 17 5.58 -17.89 8.44
N CYS A 18 5.89 -17.83 7.14
CA CYS A 18 4.93 -17.45 6.10
C CYS A 18 3.72 -18.39 6.08
N GLU A 19 3.95 -19.71 6.18
CA GLU A 19 2.87 -20.70 6.24
C GLU A 19 1.99 -20.51 7.47
N LEU A 20 2.59 -20.20 8.63
CA LEU A 20 1.85 -19.94 9.87
C LEU A 20 0.96 -18.71 9.71
N VAL A 21 1.52 -17.59 9.23
CA VAL A 21 0.77 -16.35 8.99
C VAL A 21 -0.34 -16.57 7.97
N MET A 22 -0.05 -17.28 6.87
CA MET A 22 -1.05 -17.60 5.86
C MET A 22 -2.19 -18.46 6.42
N LYS A 23 -1.89 -19.42 7.30
CA LYS A 23 -2.94 -20.18 8.02
C LYS A 23 -3.82 -19.23 8.85
N CYS A 24 -3.23 -18.33 9.64
CA CYS A 24 -3.98 -17.34 10.43
C CYS A 24 -4.92 -16.49 9.57
N VAL A 25 -4.46 -16.05 8.38
CA VAL A 25 -5.26 -15.19 7.50
C VAL A 25 -6.34 -15.97 6.72
N THR A 26 -6.04 -17.20 6.28
CA THR A 26 -6.92 -17.95 5.36
C THR A 26 -7.97 -18.80 6.05
N THR A 27 -7.79 -19.15 7.31
CA THR A 27 -8.73 -20.00 8.06
C THR A 27 -9.86 -19.23 8.73
N VAL A 28 -9.78 -17.90 8.76
CA VAL A 28 -10.81 -17.06 9.39
C VAL A 28 -12.15 -17.20 8.68
N SER A 29 -13.21 -17.41 9.45
CA SER A 29 -14.59 -17.37 9.00
C SER A 29 -15.40 -16.39 9.84
N PHE A 30 -16.42 -15.81 9.23
CA PHE A 30 -17.26 -14.76 9.81
C PHE A 30 -18.71 -15.22 9.83
N SER A 31 -19.47 -14.71 10.80
CA SER A 31 -20.92 -14.79 10.87
C SER A 31 -21.43 -13.45 11.36
N ILE A 32 -22.50 -12.96 10.79
CA ILE A 32 -23.13 -11.67 11.16
C ILE A 32 -24.30 -11.95 12.09
N LEU A 33 -24.43 -11.15 13.13
CA LEU A 33 -25.60 -11.14 14.00
C LEU A 33 -26.64 -10.19 13.41
N ILE A 34 -27.81 -10.72 13.07
CA ILE A 34 -28.94 -9.93 12.56
C ILE A 34 -30.14 -10.21 13.47
N ASN A 35 -30.64 -9.19 14.17
CA ASN A 35 -31.80 -9.30 15.07
C ASN A 35 -31.70 -10.47 16.07
N GLY A 36 -30.50 -10.71 16.63
CA GLY A 36 -30.25 -11.79 17.59
C GLY A 36 -29.98 -13.16 16.97
N GLY A 37 -30.19 -13.35 15.68
CA GLY A 37 -29.88 -14.58 14.93
C GLY A 37 -28.53 -14.52 14.26
N LYS A 38 -27.77 -15.64 14.23
CA LYS A 38 -26.49 -15.74 13.49
C LYS A 38 -26.75 -16.13 12.04
N SER A 39 -26.12 -15.42 11.10
CA SER A 39 -26.05 -15.84 9.71
C SER A 39 -25.21 -17.13 9.54
N ASN A 40 -25.29 -17.75 8.37
CA ASN A 40 -24.36 -18.80 8.00
C ASN A 40 -22.92 -18.25 7.99
N PHE A 41 -21.94 -19.14 8.27
CA PHE A 41 -20.55 -18.78 8.20
C PHE A 41 -20.10 -18.52 6.76
N PHE A 42 -19.31 -17.47 6.56
CA PHE A 42 -18.68 -17.15 5.28
C PHE A 42 -17.20 -16.79 5.47
N LYS A 43 -16.42 -16.91 4.41
CA LYS A 43 -14.99 -16.53 4.39
C LYS A 43 -14.83 -15.24 3.61
N SER A 44 -13.94 -14.36 4.08
CA SER A 44 -13.54 -13.20 3.31
C SER A 44 -12.76 -13.62 2.07
N SER A 45 -13.07 -13.03 0.93
CA SER A 45 -12.33 -13.24 -0.32
C SER A 45 -11.10 -12.34 -0.42
N ARG A 46 -11.07 -11.23 0.34
CA ARG A 46 -9.99 -10.23 0.36
C ARG A 46 -9.99 -9.44 1.66
N GLY A 47 -8.90 -8.71 1.88
CA GLY A 47 -8.70 -7.90 3.07
C GLY A 47 -8.21 -8.70 4.28
N LEU A 48 -7.90 -7.97 5.34
CA LEU A 48 -7.50 -8.48 6.64
C LEU A 48 -8.63 -8.28 7.64
N ARG A 49 -8.65 -9.11 8.68
CA ARG A 49 -9.64 -9.00 9.75
C ARG A 49 -9.38 -7.75 10.58
N GLN A 50 -10.40 -6.90 10.73
CA GLN A 50 -10.36 -5.81 11.69
C GLN A 50 -10.35 -6.35 13.13
N GLY A 51 -9.51 -5.75 13.98
CA GLY A 51 -9.35 -6.17 15.37
C GLY A 51 -8.44 -7.40 15.59
N ASP A 52 -7.87 -7.97 14.53
CA ASP A 52 -6.85 -9.00 14.65
C ASP A 52 -5.49 -8.35 14.94
N PRO A 53 -4.77 -8.78 16.01
CA PRO A 53 -3.47 -8.19 16.36
C PRO A 53 -2.42 -8.27 15.25
N LEU A 54 -2.51 -9.25 14.36
CA LEU A 54 -1.57 -9.44 13.26
C LEU A 54 -1.85 -8.52 12.05
N SER A 55 -3.11 -8.12 11.87
CA SER A 55 -3.55 -7.36 10.69
C SER A 55 -2.81 -6.05 10.48
N PRO A 56 -2.53 -5.19 11.49
CA PRO A 56 -1.77 -3.96 11.30
C PRO A 56 -0.35 -4.22 10.79
N TYR A 57 0.33 -5.23 11.30
CA TYR A 57 1.69 -5.58 10.87
C TYR A 57 1.72 -6.06 9.41
N LEU A 58 0.76 -6.89 9.03
CA LEU A 58 0.63 -7.36 7.65
C LEU A 58 0.29 -6.20 6.70
N PHE A 59 -0.51 -5.25 7.15
CA PHE A 59 -0.84 -4.07 6.37
C PHE A 59 0.39 -3.19 6.13
N ILE A 60 1.18 -2.91 7.18
CA ILE A 60 2.45 -2.15 7.07
C ILE A 60 3.42 -2.86 6.11
N LEU A 61 3.52 -4.19 6.20
CA LEU A 61 4.37 -4.98 5.31
C LEU A 61 3.94 -4.83 3.83
N CYS A 62 2.64 -4.77 3.59
CA CYS A 62 2.11 -4.52 2.25
C CYS A 62 2.44 -3.11 1.75
N GLN A 63 2.32 -2.09 2.62
CA GLN A 63 2.65 -0.72 2.26
C GLN A 63 4.14 -0.53 1.95
N GLU A 64 5.01 -1.26 2.65
CA GLU A 64 6.45 -1.25 2.37
C GLU A 64 6.76 -1.68 0.92
N VAL A 65 5.96 -2.58 0.34
CA VAL A 65 6.10 -2.95 -1.09
C VAL A 65 5.85 -1.75 -1.99
N LEU A 66 4.82 -0.94 -1.70
CA LEU A 66 4.55 0.28 -2.45
C LEU A 66 5.69 1.30 -2.30
N ALA A 67 6.20 1.48 -1.08
CA ALA A 67 7.34 2.36 -0.83
C ALA A 67 8.57 1.94 -1.64
N ARG A 68 8.85 0.64 -1.70
CA ARG A 68 9.97 0.09 -2.50
C ARG A 68 9.77 0.24 -3.99
N LEU A 69 8.54 0.13 -4.50
CA LEU A 69 8.24 0.40 -5.90
C LEU A 69 8.57 1.84 -6.27
N ILE A 70 8.15 2.79 -5.44
CA ILE A 70 8.40 4.22 -5.66
C ILE A 70 9.90 4.52 -5.53
N GLU A 71 10.56 3.95 -4.53
CA GLU A 71 12.01 4.10 -4.33
C GLU A 71 12.81 3.57 -5.53
N LYS A 72 12.41 2.44 -6.10
CA LYS A 72 13.02 1.90 -7.32
C LYS A 72 12.94 2.89 -8.48
N GLU A 73 11.78 3.51 -8.69
CA GLU A 73 11.60 4.53 -9.74
C GLU A 73 12.38 5.81 -9.42
N ARG A 74 12.50 6.18 -8.14
CA ARG A 74 13.35 7.30 -7.70
C ARG A 74 14.84 7.04 -8.01
N VAL A 75 15.35 5.87 -7.64
CA VAL A 75 16.75 5.48 -7.91
C VAL A 75 17.03 5.42 -9.41
N ALA A 76 16.05 4.99 -10.21
CA ALA A 76 16.15 5.00 -11.67
C ALA A 76 16.06 6.42 -12.29
N GLY A 77 15.82 7.46 -11.46
CA GLY A 77 15.66 8.84 -11.91
C GLY A 77 14.34 9.12 -12.62
N ASN A 78 13.35 8.22 -12.51
CA ASN A 78 12.03 8.36 -13.12
C ASN A 78 11.06 9.18 -12.26
N ILE A 79 11.32 9.26 -10.95
CA ILE A 79 10.61 10.10 -9.99
C ILE A 79 11.65 10.97 -9.27
N VAL A 80 11.39 12.26 -9.19
CA VAL A 80 12.23 13.21 -8.46
C VAL A 80 11.51 13.61 -7.19
N GLY A 81 12.04 13.17 -6.05
CA GLY A 81 11.50 13.52 -4.74
C GLY A 81 11.68 14.98 -4.37
N VAL A 82 11.12 15.38 -3.24
CA VAL A 82 11.24 16.73 -2.68
C VAL A 82 12.30 16.73 -1.57
N LYS A 83 13.20 17.70 -1.59
CA LYS A 83 14.19 17.89 -0.52
C LYS A 83 13.66 18.87 0.52
N LEU A 84 13.71 18.48 1.78
CA LEU A 84 13.33 19.37 2.90
C LEU A 84 14.42 20.39 3.22
N ASN A 85 15.68 20.06 2.92
CA ASN A 85 16.83 20.94 3.13
C ASN A 85 17.89 20.73 2.03
N ILE A 86 18.80 21.68 1.91
CA ILE A 86 19.92 21.61 0.96
C ILE A 86 20.86 20.47 1.40
N GLY A 87 21.10 19.51 0.51
CA GLY A 87 21.94 18.32 0.79
C GLY A 87 21.26 17.19 1.56
N GLY A 88 19.99 17.34 1.94
CA GLY A 88 19.21 16.29 2.59
C GLY A 88 18.72 15.22 1.63
N PRO A 89 18.18 14.12 2.18
CA PRO A 89 17.59 13.04 1.37
C PRO A 89 16.35 13.52 0.61
N ASP A 90 16.09 12.87 -0.52
CA ASP A 90 14.86 13.08 -1.27
C ASP A 90 13.69 12.37 -0.57
N PHE A 91 12.60 13.10 -0.37
CA PHE A 91 11.33 12.58 0.12
C PHE A 91 10.41 12.28 -1.06
N THR A 92 9.86 11.07 -1.10
CA THR A 92 8.90 10.64 -2.14
C THR A 92 7.53 10.30 -1.59
N ASN A 93 7.44 9.85 -0.35
CA ASN A 93 6.17 9.45 0.25
C ASN A 93 6.19 9.49 1.78
N VAL A 94 5.01 9.70 2.34
CA VAL A 94 4.69 9.47 3.75
C VAL A 94 3.42 8.63 3.79
N MET A 95 3.43 7.61 4.62
CA MET A 95 2.31 6.67 4.76
C MET A 95 1.88 6.60 6.22
N PHE A 96 0.59 6.78 6.47
CA PHE A 96 0.00 6.66 7.79
C PHE A 96 -1.34 5.93 7.68
N ALA A 97 -1.36 4.70 8.14
CA ALA A 97 -2.49 3.78 7.96
C ALA A 97 -2.93 3.73 6.49
N ASP A 98 -4.17 4.06 6.18
CA ASP A 98 -4.74 4.11 4.83
C ASP A 98 -4.49 5.43 4.09
N ASP A 99 -3.95 6.44 4.78
CA ASP A 99 -3.60 7.72 4.18
C ASP A 99 -2.20 7.70 3.59
N LEU A 100 -2.10 8.06 2.31
CA LEU A 100 -0.86 8.08 1.55
C LEU A 100 -0.62 9.49 1.01
N MET A 101 0.57 10.01 1.22
CA MET A 101 1.00 11.28 0.64
C MET A 101 2.26 11.06 -0.19
N PHE A 102 2.23 11.48 -1.45
CA PHE A 102 3.34 11.37 -2.38
C PHE A 102 3.88 12.75 -2.73
N PHE A 103 5.21 12.81 -2.84
CA PHE A 103 5.92 14.04 -3.17
C PHE A 103 6.77 13.82 -4.41
N SER A 104 6.59 14.65 -5.41
CA SER A 104 7.38 14.60 -6.63
C SER A 104 7.48 15.96 -7.29
N LYS A 105 8.38 16.07 -8.25
CA LYS A 105 8.40 17.23 -9.16
C LYS A 105 7.09 17.30 -9.94
N ALA A 106 6.55 18.50 -10.12
CA ALA A 106 5.37 18.75 -10.94
C ALA A 106 5.71 18.56 -12.43
N SER A 107 5.75 17.32 -12.87
CA SER A 107 5.97 16.95 -14.28
C SER A 107 5.07 15.79 -14.68
N ASN A 108 4.68 15.74 -15.94
CA ASN A 108 3.88 14.62 -16.47
C ASN A 108 4.60 13.28 -16.33
N ARG A 109 5.93 13.26 -16.44
CA ARG A 109 6.75 12.07 -16.27
C ARG A 109 6.62 11.51 -14.85
N ASP A 110 6.83 12.35 -13.84
CA ASP A 110 6.75 11.93 -12.43
C ASP A 110 5.34 11.45 -12.08
N ALA A 111 4.32 12.19 -12.50
CA ALA A 111 2.92 11.85 -12.29
C ALA A 111 2.56 10.49 -12.92
N THR A 112 3.00 10.25 -14.16
CA THR A 112 2.77 8.97 -14.84
C THR A 112 3.46 7.80 -14.13
N ASN A 113 4.71 7.99 -13.70
CA ASN A 113 5.46 6.94 -13.01
C ASN A 113 4.88 6.63 -11.63
N LEU A 114 4.47 7.66 -10.86
CA LEU A 114 3.75 7.47 -9.59
C LEU A 114 2.44 6.71 -9.80
N ASN A 115 1.64 7.12 -10.79
CA ASN A 115 0.38 6.42 -11.09
C ASN A 115 0.63 4.96 -11.50
N SER A 116 1.68 4.68 -12.29
CA SER A 116 2.06 3.32 -12.66
C SER A 116 2.46 2.47 -11.45
N CYS A 117 3.17 3.04 -10.47
CA CYS A 117 3.47 2.35 -9.20
C CYS A 117 2.20 2.02 -8.43
N LEU A 118 1.26 2.97 -8.34
CA LEU A 118 -0.02 2.77 -7.68
C LEU A 118 -0.86 1.70 -8.36
N GLU A 119 -0.98 1.74 -9.68
CA GLU A 119 -1.72 0.72 -10.45
C GLU A 119 -1.14 -0.68 -10.25
N LYS A 120 0.17 -0.85 -10.37
CA LYS A 120 0.85 -2.13 -10.09
C LYS A 120 0.57 -2.62 -8.68
N TYR A 121 0.65 -1.73 -7.70
CA TYR A 121 0.36 -2.08 -6.31
C TYR A 121 -1.09 -2.48 -6.09
N CYS A 122 -2.04 -1.75 -6.68
CA CYS A 122 -3.46 -2.06 -6.65
C CYS A 122 -3.77 -3.43 -7.27
N ASP A 123 -3.19 -3.72 -8.43
CA ASP A 123 -3.35 -5.01 -9.11
C ASP A 123 -2.83 -6.19 -8.27
N TRP A 124 -1.72 -5.99 -7.59
CA TRP A 124 -1.12 -7.03 -6.75
C TRP A 124 -1.84 -7.21 -5.42
N SER A 125 -2.14 -6.11 -4.73
CA SER A 125 -2.73 -6.14 -3.39
C SER A 125 -4.25 -6.34 -3.38
N GLY A 126 -4.92 -6.00 -4.48
CA GLY A 126 -6.38 -5.91 -4.55
C GLY A 126 -6.94 -4.68 -3.83
N GLN A 127 -6.09 -3.73 -3.43
CA GLN A 127 -6.51 -2.43 -2.93
C GLN A 127 -6.92 -1.53 -4.10
N CYS A 128 -7.69 -0.49 -3.82
CA CYS A 128 -8.09 0.49 -4.83
C CYS A 128 -7.88 1.90 -4.29
N VAL A 129 -7.30 2.76 -5.12
CA VAL A 129 -7.20 4.19 -4.81
C VAL A 129 -8.58 4.82 -4.93
N ASN A 130 -9.03 5.48 -3.87
CA ASN A 130 -10.25 6.27 -3.90
C ASN A 130 -9.96 7.66 -4.50
N ARG A 131 -10.18 7.81 -5.80
CA ARG A 131 -9.87 9.06 -6.52
C ARG A 131 -10.78 10.22 -6.11
N ASP A 132 -11.99 9.96 -5.63
CA ASP A 132 -12.92 10.99 -5.18
C ASP A 132 -12.49 11.62 -3.84
N LYS A 133 -11.71 10.89 -3.05
CA LYS A 133 -11.12 11.37 -1.79
C LYS A 133 -9.66 11.80 -1.94
N SER A 134 -9.07 11.65 -3.13
CA SER A 134 -7.68 12.00 -3.41
C SER A 134 -7.59 13.35 -4.08
N GLY A 135 -6.54 14.11 -3.80
CA GLY A 135 -6.32 15.42 -4.39
C GLY A 135 -4.86 15.66 -4.75
N LEU A 136 -4.61 16.65 -5.59
CA LEU A 136 -3.29 17.13 -5.96
C LEU A 136 -3.08 18.52 -5.38
N ILE A 137 -1.92 18.74 -4.76
CA ILE A 137 -1.52 20.04 -4.22
C ILE A 137 -0.24 20.46 -4.94
N PHE A 138 -0.27 21.60 -5.58
CA PHE A 138 0.89 22.19 -6.24
C PHE A 138 1.47 23.32 -5.40
N SER A 139 2.80 23.47 -5.44
CA SER A 139 3.43 24.64 -4.85
C SER A 139 3.04 25.90 -5.63
N LYS A 140 3.07 27.06 -4.97
CA LYS A 140 2.72 28.37 -5.58
C LYS A 140 3.58 28.75 -6.78
N LEU A 141 4.75 28.11 -6.96
CA LEU A 141 5.69 28.37 -8.05
C LEU A 141 5.43 27.52 -9.29
N VAL A 142 4.48 26.60 -9.25
CA VAL A 142 4.09 25.78 -10.41
C VAL A 142 3.08 26.56 -11.25
N SER A 143 3.49 26.96 -12.44
CA SER A 143 2.57 27.54 -13.42
C SER A 143 1.74 26.40 -14.04
N LEU A 144 0.45 26.44 -13.83
CA LEU A 144 -0.51 25.54 -14.48
C LEU A 144 -0.80 26.11 -15.88
N ASN A 145 0.00 25.71 -16.88
CA ASN A 145 -0.27 25.97 -18.29
C ASN A 145 -1.00 24.80 -18.90
#